data_25ea20cf7b5d79d3db95f454454a14a8
#
_entry.id   25ea20cf7b5d79d3db95f454454a14a8
#
_cell.length_a   1.000
_cell.length_b   1.000
_cell.length_c   1.000
_cell.angle_alpha   90.00
_cell.angle_beta   90.00
_cell.angle_gamma   90.00
#
_symmetry.space_group_name_H-M   'P 1'
#
loop_
_entity.id
_entity.type
_entity.pdbx_description
1 polymer ?
#
loop_
_entity_poly.entity_id
_entity_poly.type
_entity_poly.pdbx_seq_one_letter_code
_entity_poly.pdbx_strand_id
1 'polypeptide(L)'
;KGGLSQAEIGVYQGPGVGRKTIGLKSWPKTGEFCIRVKASGNFPSGFKEVALRLVIGTDLRHDSGTGIYHEVGTVHLTNTHDKPEVFEFRGRIENVPVQPARKSKNRVTPPSITITAQNIFDNGELNDHRKSAFDASWSEKAPRVILEMLEFEAPVTEVWPPEHHTRILFESPERESSPERYARKVIKRFMTRAFRRPVLNEEVDRFYSIYQIYRAEFETLEEAM
;
A
#
# COMPACT_ATOMS: atom_id res chain seq x y z
N LYS A 1 -3.39 -8.56 -8.19
CA LYS A 1 -3.46 -9.31 -6.91
C LYS A 1 -2.35 -10.33 -6.93
N GLY A 2 -1.28 -10.12 -6.16
CA GLY A 2 -0.23 -11.11 -5.91
C GLY A 2 -0.51 -11.75 -4.55
N GLY A 3 -0.94 -13.00 -4.53
CA GLY A 3 -1.04 -13.77 -3.30
C GLY A 3 0.31 -14.33 -2.92
N LEU A 4 0.68 -14.26 -1.66
CA LEU A 4 1.80 -15.01 -1.12
C LEU A 4 1.32 -16.40 -0.74
N SER A 5 2.07 -17.41 -1.15
CA SER A 5 1.97 -18.73 -0.53
C SER A 5 2.42 -18.65 0.92
N GLN A 6 1.87 -19.50 1.76
CA GLN A 6 2.25 -19.64 3.17
C GLN A 6 3.77 -19.62 3.35
N ALA A 7 4.24 -18.79 4.27
CA ALA A 7 5.65 -18.64 4.58
C ALA A 7 5.85 -18.66 6.10
N GLU A 8 6.76 -19.47 6.57
CA GLU A 8 7.22 -19.44 7.94
C GLU A 8 8.39 -18.47 8.07
N ILE A 9 8.28 -17.55 9.03
CA ILE A 9 9.30 -16.55 9.32
C ILE A 9 9.93 -16.92 10.65
N GLY A 10 11.15 -17.42 10.61
CA GLY A 10 11.96 -17.68 11.80
C GLY A 10 12.41 -16.40 12.48
N VAL A 11 13.25 -16.52 13.48
CA VAL A 11 13.83 -15.38 14.21
C VAL A 11 14.70 -14.54 13.29
N TYR A 12 14.51 -13.21 13.35
CA TYR A 12 15.36 -12.27 12.59
C TYR A 12 16.75 -12.16 13.22
N GLN A 13 17.74 -12.69 12.54
CA GLN A 13 19.14 -12.67 12.98
C GLN A 13 20.10 -12.26 11.87
N GLY A 14 19.67 -11.40 11.05
CA GLY A 14 20.44 -10.95 9.92
C GLY A 14 19.68 -11.10 8.61
N PRO A 15 20.37 -10.81 7.53
CA PRO A 15 19.78 -10.67 6.23
C PRO A 15 19.29 -12.01 5.65
N GLY A 16 18.01 -12.12 5.38
CA GLY A 16 17.39 -13.25 4.68
C GLY A 16 16.62 -14.24 5.56
N VAL A 17 16.84 -14.26 6.86
CA VAL A 17 16.14 -15.14 7.82
C VAL A 17 15.26 -14.28 8.74
N GLY A 18 14.10 -14.76 9.10
CA GLY A 18 13.17 -14.00 9.96
C GLY A 18 12.42 -12.86 9.27
N ARG A 19 12.43 -12.83 7.93
CA ARG A 19 11.67 -11.85 7.17
C ARG A 19 11.08 -12.41 5.88
N LYS A 20 9.94 -11.86 5.49
CA LYS A 20 9.36 -12.06 4.16
C LYS A 20 9.17 -10.71 3.49
N THR A 21 9.67 -10.56 2.28
CA THR A 21 9.64 -9.31 1.53
C THR A 21 8.87 -9.46 0.23
N ILE A 22 8.00 -8.51 -0.06
CA ILE A 22 7.34 -8.35 -1.36
C ILE A 22 7.71 -7.02 -1.97
N GLY A 23 7.90 -7.00 -3.29
CA GLY A 23 8.17 -5.78 -4.05
C GLY A 23 6.93 -5.28 -4.77
N LEU A 24 6.67 -3.99 -4.65
CA LEU A 24 5.61 -3.31 -5.39
C LEU A 24 6.20 -2.71 -6.66
N LYS A 25 5.58 -3.01 -7.80
CA LYS A 25 5.98 -2.46 -9.11
C LYS A 25 5.34 -1.11 -9.40
N SER A 26 4.18 -0.85 -8.80
CA SER A 26 3.45 0.41 -8.91
C SER A 26 2.74 0.73 -7.61
N TRP A 27 2.61 2.00 -7.30
CA TRP A 27 1.90 2.53 -6.14
C TRP A 27 1.46 3.97 -6.42
N PRO A 28 0.42 4.50 -5.73
CA PRO A 28 0.02 5.89 -5.87
C PRO A 28 1.11 6.84 -5.38
N LYS A 29 1.08 8.09 -5.83
CA LYS A 29 2.03 9.12 -5.38
C LYS A 29 1.69 9.65 -4.00
N THR A 30 0.41 9.63 -3.64
CA THR A 30 -0.15 10.18 -2.40
C THR A 30 -1.33 9.35 -1.94
N GLY A 31 -1.71 9.51 -0.69
CA GLY A 31 -2.92 8.93 -0.11
C GLY A 31 -2.63 7.86 0.94
N GLU A 32 -3.69 7.36 1.53
CA GLU A 32 -3.59 6.32 2.55
C GLU A 32 -3.41 4.95 1.90
N PHE A 33 -2.70 4.09 2.61
CA PHE A 33 -2.60 2.66 2.29
C PHE A 33 -3.04 1.81 3.46
N CYS A 34 -3.47 0.59 3.17
CA CYS A 34 -3.73 -0.46 4.12
C CYS A 34 -2.93 -1.71 3.73
N ILE A 35 -2.23 -2.28 4.70
CA ILE A 35 -1.58 -3.58 4.55
C ILE A 35 -2.31 -4.56 5.46
N ARG A 36 -2.87 -5.63 4.90
CA ARG A 36 -3.50 -6.72 5.65
C ARG A 36 -2.57 -7.91 5.68
N VAL A 37 -2.31 -8.37 6.88
CA VAL A 37 -1.43 -9.53 7.11
C VAL A 37 -2.23 -10.59 7.82
N LYS A 38 -2.45 -11.75 7.19
CA LYS A 38 -3.01 -12.92 7.85
C LYS A 38 -1.86 -13.73 8.42
N ALA A 39 -1.77 -13.79 9.74
CA ALA A 39 -0.65 -14.38 10.44
C ALA A 39 -1.08 -15.12 11.72
N SER A 40 -0.18 -15.98 12.16
CA SER A 40 -0.27 -16.71 13.43
C SER A 40 1.13 -16.97 13.99
N GLY A 41 1.21 -17.38 15.23
CA GLY A 41 2.45 -17.80 15.89
C GLY A 41 2.60 -19.31 15.96
N ASN A 42 3.84 -19.76 15.92
CA ASN A 42 4.25 -21.10 16.34
C ASN A 42 5.11 -20.96 17.60
N PHE A 43 4.63 -21.49 18.70
CA PHE A 43 5.18 -21.28 20.03
C PHE A 43 5.78 -22.57 20.59
N PRO A 44 7.12 -22.70 20.61
CA PRO A 44 7.77 -23.75 21.38
C PRO A 44 7.48 -23.63 22.87
N SER A 45 7.77 -24.67 23.64
CA SER A 45 7.56 -24.69 25.08
C SER A 45 8.21 -23.48 25.76
N GLY A 46 7.43 -22.77 26.58
CA GLY A 46 7.88 -21.57 27.28
C GLY A 46 7.50 -20.24 26.62
N PHE A 47 7.01 -20.26 25.37
CA PHE A 47 6.59 -19.05 24.67
C PHE A 47 5.07 -19.01 24.49
N LYS A 48 4.51 -17.81 24.54
CA LYS A 48 3.06 -17.56 24.38
C LYS A 48 2.75 -16.50 23.32
N GLU A 49 3.77 -15.80 22.85
CA GLU A 49 3.63 -14.73 21.88
C GLU A 49 4.88 -14.57 21.03
N VAL A 50 4.73 -13.91 19.89
CA VAL A 50 5.83 -13.47 19.03
C VAL A 50 5.49 -12.12 18.40
N ALA A 51 6.46 -11.22 18.34
CA ALA A 51 6.27 -9.91 17.75
C ALA A 51 6.51 -9.94 16.25
N LEU A 52 5.49 -9.54 15.49
CA LEU A 52 5.54 -9.31 14.05
C LEU A 52 5.64 -7.81 13.79
N ARG A 53 6.74 -7.37 13.18
CA ARG A 53 6.93 -6.01 12.71
C ARG A 53 6.74 -5.92 11.21
N LEU A 54 6.06 -4.87 10.76
CA LEU A 54 5.87 -4.56 9.36
C LEU A 54 6.59 -3.26 9.01
N VAL A 55 7.44 -3.32 8.00
CA VAL A 55 8.18 -2.17 7.48
C VAL A 55 7.95 -2.01 5.98
N ILE A 56 7.95 -0.76 5.50
CA ILE A 56 7.80 -0.40 4.10
C ILE A 56 8.92 0.56 3.69
N GLY A 57 9.51 0.35 2.52
CA GLY A 57 10.61 1.20 2.08
C GLY A 57 11.30 0.69 0.85
N THR A 58 12.55 1.08 0.67
CA THR A 58 13.36 0.70 -0.50
C THR A 58 14.57 -0.11 -0.08
N ASP A 59 14.90 -1.08 -0.93
CA ASP A 59 16.12 -1.92 -0.82
C ASP A 59 16.24 -2.71 0.50
N LEU A 60 15.12 -3.14 1.05
CA LEU A 60 15.07 -3.93 2.30
C LEU A 60 15.56 -5.38 2.14
N ARG A 61 16.04 -5.73 0.93
CA ARG A 61 16.52 -7.08 0.59
C ARG A 61 18.00 -7.29 0.87
N HIS A 62 18.77 -6.22 1.03
CA HIS A 62 20.22 -6.28 1.20
C HIS A 62 20.66 -6.09 2.64
N ASP A 63 21.72 -6.81 2.98
CA ASP A 63 22.35 -6.91 4.28
C ASP A 63 23.15 -5.68 4.68
N SER A 64 23.29 -4.75 3.74
CA SER A 64 24.20 -3.62 3.88
C SER A 64 23.73 -2.53 4.85
N GLY A 65 22.57 -2.70 5.49
CA GLY A 65 22.02 -1.69 6.40
C GLY A 65 21.67 -0.35 5.74
N THR A 66 21.73 -0.31 4.41
CA THR A 66 21.50 0.92 3.63
C THR A 66 20.04 1.11 3.19
N GLY A 67 19.17 0.17 3.52
CA GLY A 67 17.74 0.29 3.24
C GLY A 67 17.13 1.45 4.03
N ILE A 68 16.41 2.31 3.33
CA ILE A 68 15.62 3.36 3.94
C ILE A 68 14.20 2.85 4.08
N TYR A 69 13.68 2.80 5.29
CA TYR A 69 12.35 2.27 5.56
C TYR A 69 11.59 3.10 6.60
N HIS A 70 10.28 2.90 6.56
CA HIS A 70 9.33 3.40 7.55
C HIS A 70 8.69 2.18 8.23
N GLU A 71 8.71 2.15 9.56
CA GLU A 71 7.97 1.15 10.32
C GLU A 71 6.49 1.50 10.29
N VAL A 72 5.67 0.59 9.77
CA VAL A 72 4.22 0.77 9.69
C VAL A 72 3.58 0.39 11.02
N GLY A 73 4.10 -0.64 11.68
CA GLY A 73 3.64 -1.05 12.99
C GLY A 73 4.18 -2.41 13.41
N THR A 74 3.92 -2.72 14.66
CA THR A 74 4.27 -3.99 15.29
C THR A 74 3.04 -4.56 16.02
N VAL A 75 2.82 -5.86 15.92
CA VAL A 75 1.75 -6.59 16.60
C VAL A 75 2.32 -7.82 17.31
N HIS A 76 1.79 -8.14 18.47
CA HIS A 76 2.11 -9.36 19.20
C HIS A 76 1.09 -10.43 18.86
N LEU A 77 1.55 -11.50 18.18
CA LEU A 77 0.75 -12.65 17.84
C LEU A 77 0.67 -13.58 19.03
N THR A 78 -0.53 -13.85 19.50
CA THR A 78 -0.84 -14.83 20.54
C THR A 78 -1.69 -15.99 20.03
N ASN A 79 -2.20 -15.85 18.80
CA ASN A 79 -2.99 -16.84 18.08
C ASN A 79 -2.10 -17.91 17.45
N THR A 80 -2.59 -19.12 17.39
CA THR A 80 -1.87 -20.28 16.86
C THR A 80 -2.27 -20.59 15.41
N HIS A 81 -1.55 -21.49 14.77
CA HIS A 81 -1.74 -21.82 13.34
C HIS A 81 -3.13 -22.32 12.99
N ASP A 82 -3.84 -22.94 13.91
CA ASP A 82 -5.22 -23.40 13.74
C ASP A 82 -6.25 -22.26 13.72
N LYS A 83 -5.86 -21.06 14.19
CA LYS A 83 -6.70 -19.85 14.23
C LYS A 83 -5.93 -18.61 13.76
N PRO A 84 -5.52 -18.53 12.49
CA PRO A 84 -4.83 -17.37 11.97
C PRO A 84 -5.77 -16.14 11.95
N GLU A 85 -5.23 -14.98 12.29
CA GLU A 85 -5.96 -13.71 12.35
C GLU A 85 -5.43 -12.73 11.31
N VAL A 86 -6.30 -11.79 10.92
CA VAL A 86 -5.93 -10.71 10.00
C VAL A 86 -5.63 -9.43 10.80
N PHE A 87 -4.44 -8.92 10.61
CA PHE A 87 -3.97 -7.68 11.21
C PHE A 87 -3.88 -6.59 10.14
N GLU A 88 -4.45 -5.41 10.42
CA GLU A 88 -4.41 -4.27 9.52
C GLU A 88 -3.37 -3.25 9.98
N PHE A 89 -2.55 -2.81 9.04
CA PHE A 89 -1.57 -1.74 9.23
C PHE A 89 -1.86 -0.62 8.23
N ARG A 90 -2.01 0.60 8.71
CA ARG A 90 -2.36 1.76 7.89
C ARG A 90 -1.26 2.81 7.93
N GLY A 91 -1.13 3.54 6.84
CA GLY A 91 -0.17 4.63 6.76
C GLY A 91 -0.43 5.49 5.53
N ARG A 92 0.45 6.47 5.30
CA ARG A 92 0.38 7.36 4.15
C ARG A 92 1.57 7.14 3.22
N ILE A 93 1.29 7.11 1.92
CA ILE A 93 2.34 6.92 0.89
C ILE A 93 3.39 8.02 0.97
N GLU A 94 3.01 9.24 1.34
CA GLU A 94 3.92 10.37 1.47
C GLU A 94 5.01 10.17 2.54
N ASN A 95 4.75 9.29 3.52
CA ASN A 95 5.70 8.95 4.57
C ASN A 95 6.65 7.80 4.18
N VAL A 96 6.39 7.13 3.04
CA VAL A 96 7.23 6.02 2.57
C VAL A 96 8.45 6.55 1.85
N PRO A 97 9.66 6.26 2.35
CA PRO A 97 10.88 6.68 1.68
C PRO A 97 11.08 5.88 0.39
N VAL A 98 11.09 6.58 -0.74
CA VAL A 98 11.31 6.01 -2.07
C VAL A 98 12.63 6.50 -2.63
N GLN A 99 13.53 5.59 -2.95
CA GLN A 99 14.75 5.96 -3.64
C GLN A 99 14.45 6.32 -5.11
N PRO A 100 15.11 7.36 -5.64
CA PRO A 100 14.99 7.70 -7.06
C PRO A 100 15.53 6.58 -7.94
N ALA A 101 15.10 6.58 -9.21
CA ALA A 101 15.61 5.65 -10.20
C ALA A 101 17.15 5.71 -10.27
N ARG A 102 17.81 4.57 -10.19
CA ARG A 102 19.26 4.46 -10.31
C ARG A 102 19.64 4.31 -11.78
N LYS A 103 20.54 5.17 -12.26
CA LYS A 103 21.12 5.07 -13.60
C LYS A 103 22.52 4.44 -13.49
N SER A 104 22.75 3.35 -14.17
CA SER A 104 24.07 2.82 -14.45
C SER A 104 24.38 2.97 -15.95
N LYS A 105 25.64 2.73 -16.40
CA LYS A 105 26.05 2.93 -17.80
C LYS A 105 25.09 2.32 -18.82
N ASN A 106 24.51 1.17 -18.52
CA ASN A 106 23.67 0.40 -19.48
C ASN A 106 22.27 0.05 -18.93
N ARG A 107 21.87 0.59 -17.76
CA ARG A 107 20.60 0.19 -17.13
C ARG A 107 20.01 1.32 -16.28
N VAL A 108 18.71 1.54 -16.45
CA VAL A 108 17.90 2.32 -15.52
C VAL A 108 17.12 1.36 -14.65
N THR A 109 17.37 1.40 -13.35
CA THR A 109 16.55 0.65 -12.37
C THR A 109 15.47 1.60 -11.87
N PRO A 110 14.19 1.31 -12.12
CA PRO A 110 13.10 2.14 -11.64
C PRO A 110 13.07 2.16 -10.10
N PRO A 111 12.46 3.16 -9.49
CA PRO A 111 12.20 3.15 -8.06
C PRO A 111 11.33 1.94 -7.71
N SER A 112 11.51 1.39 -6.53
CA SER A 112 10.72 0.28 -6.03
C SER A 112 10.38 0.50 -4.57
N ILE A 113 9.20 0.07 -4.18
CA ILE A 113 8.80 -0.03 -2.77
C ILE A 113 8.74 -1.51 -2.42
N THR A 114 9.25 -1.84 -1.25
CA THR A 114 9.17 -3.19 -0.68
C THR A 114 8.44 -3.15 0.65
N ILE A 115 7.63 -4.16 0.90
CA ILE A 115 6.99 -4.41 2.19
C ILE A 115 7.66 -5.63 2.79
N THR A 116 8.06 -5.54 4.04
CA THR A 116 8.75 -6.62 4.72
C THR A 116 8.09 -6.91 6.06
N ALA A 117 7.66 -8.14 6.23
CA ALA A 117 7.23 -8.70 7.51
C ALA A 117 8.44 -9.32 8.21
N GLN A 118 8.64 -9.00 9.48
CA GLN A 118 9.80 -9.42 10.27
C GLN A 118 9.34 -10.02 11.59
N ASN A 119 9.92 -11.17 11.94
CA ASN A 119 9.90 -11.67 13.30
C ASN A 119 11.04 -10.99 14.07
N ILE A 120 10.69 -10.15 15.04
CA ILE A 120 11.68 -9.37 15.83
C ILE A 120 11.95 -9.97 17.20
N PHE A 121 11.66 -11.25 17.40
CA PHE A 121 12.01 -11.93 18.63
C PHE A 121 13.53 -11.93 18.82
N ASP A 122 13.97 -11.54 20.00
CA ASP A 122 15.37 -11.59 20.42
C ASP A 122 15.40 -11.90 21.91
N ASN A 123 16.09 -12.97 22.30
CA ASN A 123 16.29 -13.35 23.70
C ASN A 123 17.72 -13.03 24.19
N GLY A 124 18.51 -12.30 23.41
CA GLY A 124 19.87 -11.93 23.73
C GLY A 124 20.91 -13.05 23.58
N GLU A 125 20.49 -14.28 23.29
CA GLU A 125 21.40 -15.45 23.16
C GLU A 125 21.84 -15.69 21.70
N LEU A 126 21.25 -14.96 20.76
CA LEU A 126 21.30 -15.26 19.34
C LEU A 126 22.41 -14.49 18.61
N ASN A 127 23.57 -14.29 19.23
CA ASN A 127 24.64 -13.47 18.67
C ASN A 127 25.49 -14.14 17.56
N ASP A 128 25.29 -15.42 17.26
CA ASP A 128 26.01 -16.09 16.17
C ASP A 128 25.17 -16.14 14.87
N HIS A 129 25.17 -15.03 14.16
CA HIS A 129 24.40 -14.82 12.92
C HIS A 129 24.65 -15.85 11.81
N ARG A 130 25.73 -16.61 11.88
CA ARG A 130 26.11 -17.55 10.82
C ARG A 130 25.55 -18.94 11.02
N LYS A 131 25.34 -19.36 12.25
CA LYS A 131 24.86 -20.71 12.59
C LYS A 131 23.35 -20.80 12.60
N SER A 132 22.67 -19.76 13.06
CA SER A 132 21.22 -19.79 13.27
C SER A 132 20.38 -19.76 11.99
N ALA A 133 20.92 -19.24 10.89
CA ALA A 133 20.18 -19.11 9.64
C ALA A 133 19.83 -20.47 8.99
N PHE A 134 20.60 -21.50 9.28
CA PHE A 134 20.50 -22.82 8.63
C PHE A 134 20.37 -24.00 9.60
N ASP A 135 20.39 -23.74 10.89
CA ASP A 135 20.30 -24.80 11.89
C ASP A 135 18.84 -25.01 12.33
N ALA A 136 18.26 -26.14 11.89
CA ALA A 136 16.90 -26.53 12.24
C ALA A 136 16.68 -26.61 13.77
N SER A 137 17.72 -26.85 14.57
CA SER A 137 17.62 -26.92 16.03
C SER A 137 17.20 -25.58 16.68
N TRP A 138 17.48 -24.47 16.03
CA TRP A 138 17.02 -23.15 16.49
C TRP A 138 15.54 -22.93 16.26
N SER A 139 15.01 -23.55 15.23
CA SER A 139 13.60 -23.45 14.90
C SER A 139 12.67 -24.02 15.97
N GLU A 140 13.18 -24.93 16.79
CA GLU A 140 12.45 -25.56 17.90
C GLU A 140 12.57 -24.80 19.21
N LYS A 141 13.50 -23.84 19.31
CA LYS A 141 13.82 -23.11 20.53
C LYS A 141 13.30 -21.68 20.56
N ALA A 142 12.79 -21.16 19.48
CA ALA A 142 12.33 -19.78 19.35
C ALA A 142 10.96 -19.69 18.70
N PRO A 143 10.13 -18.73 19.09
CA PRO A 143 8.81 -18.54 18.49
C PRO A 143 8.93 -18.06 17.04
N ARG A 144 8.01 -18.50 16.20
CA ARG A 144 8.01 -18.20 14.78
C ARG A 144 6.72 -17.53 14.37
N VAL A 145 6.78 -16.72 13.33
CA VAL A 145 5.62 -16.14 12.67
C VAL A 145 5.28 -16.99 11.46
N ILE A 146 4.03 -17.43 11.35
CA ILE A 146 3.46 -18.06 10.17
C ILE A 146 2.67 -17.00 9.43
N LEU A 147 3.11 -16.67 8.23
CA LEU A 147 2.48 -15.68 7.35
C LEU A 147 1.71 -16.42 6.25
N GLU A 148 0.39 -16.25 6.23
CA GLU A 148 -0.47 -16.88 5.21
C GLU A 148 -0.79 -15.93 4.06
N MET A 149 -0.99 -14.63 4.35
CA MET A 149 -1.33 -13.63 3.36
C MET A 149 -0.70 -12.29 3.71
N LEU A 150 -0.26 -11.58 2.70
CA LEU A 150 0.06 -10.17 2.78
C LEU A 150 -0.58 -9.47 1.58
N GLU A 151 -1.49 -8.55 1.85
CA GLU A 151 -2.21 -7.75 0.87
C GLU A 151 -1.85 -6.28 1.05
N PHE A 152 -1.63 -5.58 -0.06
CA PHE A 152 -1.42 -4.13 -0.08
C PHE A 152 -2.52 -3.48 -0.89
N GLU A 153 -3.20 -2.50 -0.30
CA GLU A 153 -4.24 -1.69 -0.90
C GLU A 153 -3.86 -0.22 -0.81
N ALA A 154 -3.82 0.47 -1.93
CA ALA A 154 -3.57 1.91 -2.02
C ALA A 154 -4.06 2.48 -3.37
N PRO A 155 -4.62 3.69 -3.40
CA PRO A 155 -5.06 4.45 -2.24
C PRO A 155 -6.28 3.81 -1.57
N VAL A 156 -6.34 3.90 -0.24
CA VAL A 156 -7.55 3.54 0.51
C VAL A 156 -8.46 4.75 0.54
N THR A 157 -9.72 4.53 0.18
CA THR A 157 -10.75 5.56 0.23
C THR A 157 -11.93 5.02 1.04
N GLU A 158 -12.15 5.60 2.22
CA GLU A 158 -13.21 5.13 3.13
C GLU A 158 -14.61 5.31 2.56
N VAL A 159 -14.79 6.36 1.77
CA VAL A 159 -16.06 6.66 1.11
C VAL A 159 -15.81 6.82 -0.38
N TRP A 160 -16.52 6.02 -1.19
CA TRP A 160 -16.47 6.14 -2.65
C TRP A 160 -17.80 6.70 -3.18
N PRO A 161 -17.82 7.69 -4.08
CA PRO A 161 -16.67 8.48 -4.55
C PRO A 161 -16.11 9.41 -3.45
N PRO A 162 -14.80 9.74 -3.49
CA PRO A 162 -14.17 10.59 -2.48
C PRO A 162 -14.70 12.04 -2.57
N GLU A 163 -14.62 12.77 -1.46
CA GLU A 163 -15.21 14.13 -1.35
C GLU A 163 -14.73 15.10 -2.44
N HIS A 164 -13.46 15.05 -2.81
CA HIS A 164 -12.93 15.90 -3.89
C HIS A 164 -13.56 15.59 -5.25
N HIS A 165 -13.97 14.34 -5.48
CA HIS A 165 -14.72 13.95 -6.67
C HIS A 165 -16.15 14.46 -6.62
N THR A 166 -16.86 14.27 -5.51
CA THR A 166 -18.26 14.72 -5.35
C THR A 166 -18.39 16.23 -5.28
N ARG A 167 -17.33 16.93 -4.91
CA ARG A 167 -17.29 18.41 -5.00
C ARG A 167 -17.37 18.93 -6.43
N ILE A 168 -16.85 18.17 -7.41
CA ILE A 168 -16.89 18.51 -8.83
C ILE A 168 -18.12 17.88 -9.46
N LEU A 169 -18.24 16.56 -9.35
CA LEU A 169 -19.34 15.76 -9.89
C LEU A 169 -20.40 15.53 -8.80
N PHE A 170 -21.15 16.56 -8.50
CA PHE A 170 -22.18 16.52 -7.45
C PHE A 170 -23.38 15.68 -7.84
N GLU A 171 -24.07 15.14 -6.85
CA GLU A 171 -25.31 14.40 -7.07
C GLU A 171 -26.41 15.30 -7.61
N SER A 172 -27.08 14.84 -8.66
CA SER A 172 -28.21 15.54 -9.29
C SER A 172 -29.05 14.53 -10.07
N PRO A 173 -30.38 14.63 -10.01
CA PRO A 173 -31.27 13.82 -10.84
C PRO A 173 -31.04 14.03 -12.35
N GLU A 174 -30.49 15.18 -12.74
CA GLU A 174 -30.16 15.48 -14.13
C GLU A 174 -29.00 14.66 -14.68
N ARG A 175 -28.20 14.05 -13.81
CA ARG A 175 -27.08 13.19 -14.23
C ARG A 175 -27.55 12.04 -15.12
N GLU A 176 -28.72 11.47 -14.80
CA GLU A 176 -29.33 10.37 -15.56
C GLU A 176 -30.37 10.91 -16.56
N SER A 177 -31.21 11.86 -16.15
CA SER A 177 -32.33 12.33 -16.95
C SER A 177 -31.93 13.31 -18.07
N SER A 178 -30.81 14.03 -17.91
CA SER A 178 -30.33 15.03 -18.87
C SER A 178 -28.81 15.22 -18.73
N PRO A 179 -27.99 14.23 -19.16
CA PRO A 179 -26.53 14.24 -18.98
C PRO A 179 -25.84 15.47 -19.56
N GLU A 180 -26.33 16.01 -20.65
CA GLU A 180 -25.80 17.23 -21.25
C GLU A 180 -25.99 18.45 -20.37
N ARG A 181 -27.21 18.62 -19.80
CA ARG A 181 -27.50 19.70 -18.89
C ARG A 181 -26.67 19.59 -17.61
N TYR A 182 -26.52 18.38 -17.12
CA TYR A 182 -25.67 18.09 -15.97
C TYR A 182 -24.23 18.47 -16.25
N ALA A 183 -23.66 18.03 -17.38
CA ALA A 183 -22.27 18.34 -17.75
C ALA A 183 -22.04 19.87 -17.85
N ARG A 184 -22.96 20.61 -18.45
CA ARG A 184 -22.89 22.08 -18.51
C ARG A 184 -22.90 22.71 -17.12
N LYS A 185 -23.72 22.20 -16.20
CA LYS A 185 -23.76 22.68 -14.80
C LYS A 185 -22.45 22.40 -14.08
N VAL A 186 -21.88 21.21 -14.26
CA VAL A 186 -20.57 20.84 -13.68
C VAL A 186 -19.49 21.79 -14.18
N ILE A 187 -19.38 21.95 -15.50
CA ILE A 187 -18.41 22.86 -16.14
C ILE A 187 -18.57 24.29 -15.60
N LYS A 188 -19.79 24.81 -15.60
CA LYS A 188 -20.08 26.18 -15.11
C LYS A 188 -19.66 26.36 -13.66
N ARG A 189 -20.00 25.39 -12.79
CA ARG A 189 -19.65 25.42 -11.37
C ARG A 189 -18.13 25.36 -11.15
N PHE A 190 -17.46 24.49 -11.87
CA PHE A 190 -16.01 24.36 -11.82
C PHE A 190 -15.32 25.64 -12.28
N MET A 191 -15.68 26.16 -13.45
CA MET A 191 -15.11 27.40 -14.01
C MET A 191 -15.33 28.60 -13.09
N THR A 192 -16.53 28.75 -12.50
CA THR A 192 -16.84 29.86 -11.57
C THR A 192 -15.88 29.84 -10.37
N ARG A 193 -15.55 28.64 -9.87
CA ARG A 193 -14.59 28.48 -8.77
C ARG A 193 -13.15 28.72 -9.21
N ALA A 194 -12.76 28.14 -10.35
CA ALA A 194 -11.40 28.26 -10.88
C ALA A 194 -11.04 29.69 -11.25
N PHE A 195 -11.95 30.39 -11.91
CA PHE A 195 -11.76 31.77 -12.34
C PHE A 195 -12.08 32.80 -11.26
N ARG A 196 -12.69 32.36 -10.14
CA ARG A 196 -13.11 33.24 -9.02
C ARG A 196 -13.99 34.39 -9.45
N ARG A 197 -14.80 34.20 -10.50
CA ARG A 197 -15.78 35.14 -11.02
C ARG A 197 -16.96 34.40 -11.66
N PRO A 198 -18.10 35.06 -11.83
CA PRO A 198 -19.18 34.54 -12.68
C PRO A 198 -18.65 34.28 -14.10
N VAL A 199 -19.08 33.18 -14.71
CA VAL A 199 -18.74 32.84 -16.09
C VAL A 199 -19.92 33.09 -17.03
N LEU A 200 -19.61 33.55 -18.23
CA LEU A 200 -20.58 33.76 -19.28
C LEU A 200 -21.01 32.42 -19.91
N ASN A 201 -22.21 32.36 -20.44
CA ASN A 201 -22.71 31.16 -21.10
C ASN A 201 -21.83 30.75 -22.30
N GLU A 202 -21.34 31.72 -23.05
CA GLU A 202 -20.43 31.51 -24.19
C GLU A 202 -19.12 30.84 -23.78
N GLU A 203 -18.61 31.19 -22.59
CA GLU A 203 -17.40 30.52 -22.02
C GLU A 203 -17.71 29.06 -21.67
N VAL A 204 -18.88 28.82 -21.05
CA VAL A 204 -19.35 27.47 -20.74
C VAL A 204 -19.51 26.63 -22.01
N ASP A 205 -20.09 27.21 -23.05
CA ASP A 205 -20.32 26.56 -24.34
C ASP A 205 -19.00 26.11 -25.02
N ARG A 206 -17.97 26.95 -24.92
CA ARG A 206 -16.61 26.61 -25.41
C ARG A 206 -16.05 25.38 -24.70
N PHE A 207 -16.09 25.34 -23.38
CA PHE A 207 -15.58 24.19 -22.61
C PHE A 207 -16.47 22.96 -22.79
N TYR A 208 -17.78 23.16 -22.94
CA TYR A 208 -18.69 22.07 -23.23
C TYR A 208 -18.41 21.43 -24.59
N SER A 209 -18.04 22.20 -25.61
CA SER A 209 -17.64 21.65 -26.91
C SER A 209 -16.40 20.77 -26.81
N ILE A 210 -15.42 21.15 -25.95
CA ILE A 210 -14.24 20.31 -25.69
C ILE A 210 -14.67 19.01 -25.01
N TYR A 211 -15.51 19.11 -23.96
CA TYR A 211 -16.06 17.93 -23.29
C TYR A 211 -16.77 16.98 -24.27
N GLN A 212 -17.55 17.49 -25.23
CA GLN A 212 -18.23 16.64 -26.19
C GLN A 212 -17.27 15.81 -27.06
N ILE A 213 -16.12 16.35 -27.43
CA ILE A 213 -15.07 15.62 -28.15
C ILE A 213 -14.59 14.44 -27.31
N TYR A 214 -14.19 14.70 -26.06
CA TYR A 214 -13.71 13.64 -25.16
C TYR A 214 -14.81 12.66 -24.76
N ARG A 215 -16.05 13.13 -24.62
CA ARG A 215 -17.18 12.24 -24.27
C ARG A 215 -17.43 11.16 -25.31
N ALA A 216 -17.05 11.40 -26.58
CA ALA A 216 -17.14 10.41 -27.64
C ALA A 216 -16.03 9.34 -27.57
N GLU A 217 -14.94 9.65 -26.89
CA GLU A 217 -13.77 8.75 -26.78
C GLU A 217 -13.76 7.91 -25.47
N PHE A 218 -14.49 8.35 -24.45
CA PHE A 218 -14.52 7.70 -23.13
C PHE A 218 -15.87 7.05 -22.84
N GLU A 219 -15.85 5.95 -22.08
CA GLU A 219 -17.06 5.20 -21.73
C GLU A 219 -17.93 5.94 -20.69
N THR A 220 -17.30 6.61 -19.75
CA THR A 220 -18.00 7.29 -18.66
C THR A 220 -17.94 8.80 -18.75
N LEU A 221 -18.89 9.47 -18.11
CA LEU A 221 -18.91 10.94 -17.99
C LEU A 221 -17.71 11.42 -17.15
N GLU A 222 -17.33 10.66 -16.14
CA GLU A 222 -16.22 10.93 -15.24
C GLU A 222 -14.88 11.02 -15.97
N GLU A 223 -14.64 10.09 -16.87
CA GLU A 223 -13.40 10.04 -17.66
C GLU A 223 -13.31 11.17 -18.69
N ALA A 224 -14.46 11.62 -19.19
CA ALA A 224 -14.54 12.71 -20.17
C ALA A 224 -14.44 14.11 -19.54
N MET A 225 -14.63 14.25 -18.22
CA MET A 225 -14.60 15.51 -17.47
C MET A 225 -13.21 15.83 -16.93
#